data_44ea45097e613ff3d22274b673490841
#
_entry.id   44ea45097e613ff3d22274b673490841
#
_cell.length_a   1.000
_cell.length_b   1.000
_cell.length_c   1.000
_cell.angle_alpha   90.00
_cell.angle_beta   90.00
_cell.angle_gamma   90.00
#
_symmetry.space_group_name_H-M   'P 1'
#
loop_
_entity.id
_entity.type
_entity.pdbx_description
1 polymer ?
#
loop_
_entity_poly.entity_id
_entity_poly.type
_entity_poly.pdbx_seq_one_letter_code
_entity_poly.pdbx_strand_id
1 'polypeptide(L)'
;MPGLQKSDVSDLDFVVYGLDNHRRAIAAFKEHRGKEVYIEEVDKHITVEGITNDYWDFVYDKRMFDESLTKEEFRWYENRKANRGTINGTLFDILATKDYDEIEGTWGDTVYEPQGIAKIECDIVSALGAFDNPSLYTIENVEVLEGVEFPLKEVVSFTHTYAGEVVDGEHVIAKGKVEKVIINGKDDHYRIVVGTTREAIDEYLKLKESPA
;
A
#
# COMPACT_ATOMS: atom_id res chain seq x y z
N MET A 1 -23.11 18.05 6.72
CA MET A 1 -22.98 19.51 6.45
C MET A 1 -22.69 19.68 4.97
N PRO A 2 -23.59 20.19 4.16
CA PRO A 2 -23.27 20.56 2.79
C PRO A 2 -22.49 21.86 2.84
N GLY A 3 -21.29 21.91 2.24
CA GLY A 3 -20.63 23.18 2.04
C GLY A 3 -19.12 23.25 2.29
N LEU A 4 -18.44 22.11 2.54
CA LEU A 4 -16.97 22.10 2.65
C LEU A 4 -16.26 21.68 1.36
N GLN A 5 -16.98 21.18 0.37
CA GLN A 5 -16.42 20.84 -0.93
C GLN A 5 -16.30 22.08 -1.81
N LYS A 6 -15.09 22.43 -2.15
CA LYS A 6 -14.82 23.31 -3.30
C LYS A 6 -14.62 22.39 -4.49
N SER A 7 -15.65 22.28 -5.34
CA SER A 7 -15.69 21.36 -6.49
C SER A 7 -14.54 21.49 -7.47
N ASP A 8 -13.84 22.61 -7.44
CA ASP A 8 -12.74 22.99 -8.34
C ASP A 8 -11.35 22.66 -7.78
N VAL A 9 -11.25 22.20 -6.51
CA VAL A 9 -9.95 21.92 -5.83
C VAL A 9 -9.99 20.69 -4.92
N SER A 10 -11.15 20.04 -4.77
CA SER A 10 -11.26 18.83 -3.93
C SER A 10 -11.08 17.58 -4.78
N ASP A 11 -10.29 16.62 -4.27
CA ASP A 11 -10.22 15.26 -4.76
C ASP A 11 -11.44 14.43 -4.33
N LEU A 12 -11.58 13.27 -4.91
CA LEU A 12 -12.64 12.30 -4.61
C LEU A 12 -12.02 11.08 -3.92
N ASP A 13 -12.40 10.82 -2.69
CA ASP A 13 -12.01 9.60 -1.97
C ASP A 13 -13.12 8.55 -2.07
N PHE A 14 -12.86 7.47 -2.81
CA PHE A 14 -13.74 6.31 -2.90
C PHE A 14 -13.30 5.26 -1.89
N VAL A 15 -14.10 5.03 -0.84
CA VAL A 15 -13.85 3.98 0.12
C VAL A 15 -14.60 2.72 -0.30
N VAL A 16 -13.85 1.66 -0.60
CA VAL A 16 -14.39 0.36 -1.02
C VAL A 16 -14.35 -0.61 0.15
N TYR A 17 -15.53 -1.10 0.55
CA TYR A 17 -15.67 -2.10 1.61
C TYR A 17 -15.42 -3.51 1.06
N GLY A 18 -14.58 -4.27 1.77
CA GLY A 18 -14.12 -5.60 1.39
C GLY A 18 -12.86 -5.58 0.53
N LEU A 19 -11.84 -6.34 0.95
CA LEU A 19 -10.52 -6.35 0.29
C LEU A 19 -10.61 -6.91 -1.13
N ASP A 20 -11.44 -7.92 -1.36
CA ASP A 20 -11.68 -8.45 -2.70
C ASP A 20 -12.45 -7.45 -3.59
N ASN A 21 -13.40 -6.71 -3.04
CA ASN A 21 -14.09 -5.65 -3.78
C ASN A 21 -13.14 -4.54 -4.17
N HIS A 22 -12.20 -4.17 -3.29
CA HIS A 22 -11.15 -3.20 -3.60
C HIS A 22 -10.27 -3.69 -4.76
N ARG A 23 -9.81 -4.96 -4.75
CA ARG A 23 -9.06 -5.55 -5.86
C ARG A 23 -9.81 -5.45 -7.20
N ARG A 24 -11.13 -5.72 -7.18
CA ARG A 24 -11.99 -5.58 -8.36
C ARG A 24 -12.09 -4.13 -8.84
N ALA A 25 -12.19 -3.16 -7.93
CA ALA A 25 -12.20 -1.73 -8.26
C ALA A 25 -10.87 -1.29 -8.90
N ILE A 26 -9.73 -1.72 -8.35
CA ILE A 26 -8.41 -1.49 -8.94
C ILE A 26 -8.29 -2.11 -10.33
N ALA A 27 -8.76 -3.34 -10.52
CA ALA A 27 -8.73 -4.01 -11.82
C ALA A 27 -9.59 -3.27 -12.85
N ALA A 28 -10.79 -2.83 -12.47
CA ALA A 28 -11.67 -2.03 -13.33
C ALA A 28 -11.03 -0.70 -13.70
N PHE A 29 -10.38 -0.01 -12.77
CA PHE A 29 -9.66 1.22 -13.08
C PHE A 29 -8.50 0.96 -14.07
N LYS A 30 -7.69 -0.09 -13.85
CA LYS A 30 -6.62 -0.47 -14.78
C LYS A 30 -7.14 -0.73 -16.20
N GLU A 31 -8.30 -1.39 -16.32
CA GLU A 31 -8.93 -1.68 -17.61
C GLU A 31 -9.41 -0.41 -18.33
N HIS A 32 -9.96 0.57 -17.59
CA HIS A 32 -10.58 1.77 -18.16
C HIS A 32 -9.64 2.97 -18.22
N ARG A 33 -8.48 2.90 -17.62
CA ARG A 33 -7.47 3.97 -17.63
C ARG A 33 -7.03 4.31 -19.06
N GLY A 34 -7.09 5.59 -19.39
CA GLY A 34 -6.79 6.12 -20.74
C GLY A 34 -7.96 6.01 -21.72
N LYS A 35 -9.18 5.72 -21.21
CA LYS A 35 -10.37 5.58 -22.05
C LYS A 35 -11.44 6.57 -21.69
N GLU A 36 -12.27 6.88 -22.68
CA GLU A 36 -13.58 7.49 -22.46
C GLU A 36 -14.61 6.39 -22.17
N VAL A 37 -15.37 6.55 -21.10
CA VAL A 37 -16.40 5.59 -20.65
C VAL A 37 -17.76 6.26 -20.68
N TYR A 38 -18.73 5.64 -21.34
CA TYR A 38 -20.11 6.10 -21.30
C TYR A 38 -20.85 5.51 -20.08
N ILE A 39 -21.46 6.38 -19.29
CA ILE A 39 -22.25 6.02 -18.11
C ILE A 39 -23.73 6.17 -18.46
N GLU A 40 -24.40 5.05 -18.69
CA GLU A 40 -25.80 5.00 -19.17
C GLU A 40 -26.77 5.62 -18.15
N GLU A 41 -26.56 5.39 -16.85
CA GLU A 41 -27.43 5.86 -15.76
C GLU A 41 -27.56 7.40 -15.69
N VAL A 42 -26.57 8.11 -16.20
CA VAL A 42 -26.53 9.58 -16.19
C VAL A 42 -26.44 10.17 -17.58
N ASP A 43 -26.42 9.35 -18.63
CA ASP A 43 -26.28 9.74 -20.05
C ASP A 43 -25.07 10.67 -20.25
N LYS A 44 -23.88 10.24 -19.74
CA LYS A 44 -22.64 11.05 -19.82
C LYS A 44 -21.45 10.22 -20.19
N HIS A 45 -20.55 10.86 -20.92
CA HIS A 45 -19.18 10.36 -21.11
C HIS A 45 -18.26 10.94 -20.02
N ILE A 46 -17.40 10.08 -19.50
CA ILE A 46 -16.31 10.46 -18.58
C ILE A 46 -14.97 10.01 -19.16
N THR A 47 -13.94 10.81 -18.94
CA THR A 47 -12.56 10.43 -19.27
C THR A 47 -11.89 9.96 -18.00
N VAL A 48 -11.35 8.74 -18.03
CA VAL A 48 -10.65 8.11 -16.91
C VAL A 48 -9.16 8.03 -17.25
N GLU A 49 -8.31 8.70 -16.48
CA GLU A 49 -6.87 8.79 -16.76
C GLU A 49 -6.02 8.42 -15.56
N GLY A 50 -4.78 7.99 -15.84
CA GLY A 50 -3.75 7.80 -14.81
C GLY A 50 -3.15 9.14 -14.38
N ILE A 51 -2.35 9.08 -13.33
CA ILE A 51 -1.59 10.22 -12.83
C ILE A 51 -0.35 10.46 -13.71
N THR A 52 0.00 11.71 -13.93
CA THR A 52 1.18 12.09 -14.70
C THR A 52 2.48 11.89 -13.93
N ASN A 53 3.59 11.72 -14.64
CA ASN A 53 4.90 11.58 -14.01
C ASN A 53 5.29 12.85 -13.20
N ASP A 54 4.96 14.04 -13.69
CA ASP A 54 5.24 15.30 -12.99
C ASP A 54 4.51 15.37 -11.64
N TYR A 55 3.28 14.84 -11.57
CA TYR A 55 2.56 14.75 -10.31
C TYR A 55 3.21 13.73 -9.36
N TRP A 56 3.65 12.57 -9.88
CA TRP A 56 4.37 11.58 -9.07
C TRP A 56 5.69 12.13 -8.54
N ASP A 57 6.41 12.95 -9.31
CA ASP A 57 7.63 13.62 -8.84
C ASP A 57 7.36 14.56 -7.67
N PHE A 58 6.27 15.34 -7.79
CA PHE A 58 5.84 16.20 -6.69
C PHE A 58 5.47 15.39 -5.44
N VAL A 59 4.83 14.23 -5.59
CA VAL A 59 4.50 13.33 -4.47
C VAL A 59 5.76 12.71 -3.89
N TYR A 60 6.70 12.28 -4.74
CA TYR A 60 8.00 11.76 -4.31
C TYR A 60 8.74 12.76 -3.41
N ASP A 61 8.89 14.00 -3.86
CA ASP A 61 9.59 15.04 -3.12
C ASP A 61 8.92 15.36 -1.75
N LYS A 62 7.65 14.99 -1.59
CA LYS A 62 6.92 15.14 -0.31
C LYS A 62 6.99 13.93 0.61
N ARG A 63 7.19 12.73 0.05
CA ARG A 63 7.09 11.48 0.80
C ARG A 63 8.43 10.81 1.06
N MET A 64 9.41 10.98 0.16
CA MET A 64 10.71 10.35 0.27
C MET A 64 11.70 11.32 0.91
N PHE A 65 12.22 10.93 2.06
CA PHE A 65 13.19 11.71 2.83
C PHE A 65 14.60 11.10 2.76
N ASP A 66 14.73 9.99 2.03
CA ASP A 66 15.99 9.29 1.78
C ASP A 66 16.04 8.71 0.36
N GLU A 67 17.08 7.93 0.07
CA GLU A 67 17.29 7.30 -1.24
C GLU A 67 16.84 5.82 -1.27
N SER A 68 15.93 5.40 -0.39
CA SER A 68 15.43 4.02 -0.34
C SER A 68 14.76 3.60 -1.64
N LEU A 69 14.09 4.54 -2.32
CA LEU A 69 13.57 4.41 -3.68
C LEU A 69 14.06 5.56 -4.53
N THR A 70 14.46 5.29 -5.76
CA THR A 70 14.69 6.34 -6.77
C THR A 70 13.36 6.93 -7.25
N LYS A 71 13.40 8.11 -7.92
CA LYS A 71 12.18 8.69 -8.53
C LYS A 71 11.56 7.78 -9.57
N GLU A 72 12.39 7.09 -10.35
CA GLU A 72 11.97 6.14 -11.38
C GLU A 72 11.26 4.93 -10.75
N GLU A 73 11.84 4.33 -9.72
CA GLU A 73 11.21 3.23 -8.96
C GLU A 73 9.88 3.68 -8.34
N PHE A 74 9.85 4.84 -7.68
CA PHE A 74 8.64 5.37 -7.08
C PHE A 74 7.52 5.58 -8.11
N ARG A 75 7.81 6.22 -9.26
CA ARG A 75 6.84 6.38 -10.36
C ARG A 75 6.32 5.04 -10.85
N TRP A 76 7.21 4.07 -11.00
CA TRP A 76 6.84 2.74 -11.46
C TRP A 76 5.88 2.07 -10.48
N TYR A 77 6.20 2.08 -9.18
CA TYR A 77 5.34 1.52 -8.14
C TYR A 77 3.98 2.23 -8.06
N GLU A 78 3.95 3.54 -8.02
CA GLU A 78 2.70 4.31 -7.95
C GLU A 78 1.80 4.08 -9.18
N ASN A 79 2.37 4.00 -10.38
CA ASN A 79 1.62 3.67 -11.59
C ASN A 79 1.10 2.22 -11.59
N ARG A 80 1.85 1.30 -11.00
CA ARG A 80 1.49 -0.11 -10.87
C ARG A 80 0.34 -0.31 -9.88
N LYS A 81 0.34 0.38 -8.75
CA LYS A 81 -0.73 0.33 -7.74
C LYS A 81 -2.09 0.61 -8.37
N ALA A 82 -2.16 1.64 -9.19
CA ALA A 82 -3.38 2.09 -9.87
C ALA A 82 -4.56 2.29 -8.92
N ASN A 83 -4.30 2.83 -7.73
CA ASN A 83 -5.32 3.20 -6.76
C ASN A 83 -5.63 4.69 -6.78
N ARG A 84 -5.03 5.44 -7.73
CA ARG A 84 -5.21 6.88 -7.94
C ARG A 84 -5.27 7.21 -9.41
N GLY A 85 -6.14 8.14 -9.78
CA GLY A 85 -6.31 8.61 -11.15
C GLY A 85 -7.06 9.92 -11.23
N THR A 86 -7.57 10.23 -12.42
CA THR A 86 -8.49 11.36 -12.63
C THR A 86 -9.75 10.92 -13.36
N ILE A 87 -10.87 11.56 -13.02
CA ILE A 87 -12.13 11.49 -13.76
C ILE A 87 -12.45 12.91 -14.24
N ASN A 88 -12.46 13.11 -15.55
CA ASN A 88 -12.62 14.44 -16.16
C ASN A 88 -11.67 15.50 -15.57
N GLY A 89 -10.41 15.09 -15.28
CA GLY A 89 -9.39 15.95 -14.69
C GLY A 89 -9.49 16.14 -13.16
N THR A 90 -10.52 15.60 -12.48
CA THR A 90 -10.62 15.61 -11.02
C THR A 90 -9.90 14.42 -10.45
N LEU A 91 -8.97 14.64 -9.52
CA LEU A 91 -8.23 13.58 -8.82
C LEU A 91 -9.18 12.69 -8.02
N PHE A 92 -8.87 11.40 -7.97
CA PHE A 92 -9.52 10.46 -7.07
C PHE A 92 -8.55 9.46 -6.49
N ASP A 93 -8.88 8.95 -5.30
CA ASP A 93 -8.26 7.81 -4.65
C ASP A 93 -9.26 6.67 -4.48
N ILE A 94 -8.81 5.42 -4.65
CA ILE A 94 -9.55 4.20 -4.33
C ILE A 94 -8.94 3.61 -3.07
N LEU A 95 -9.63 3.77 -1.96
CA LEU A 95 -9.20 3.36 -0.63
C LEU A 95 -9.86 2.04 -0.25
N ALA A 96 -9.08 1.15 0.39
CA ALA A 96 -9.61 -0.11 0.93
C ALA A 96 -10.05 0.07 2.39
N THR A 97 -11.10 -0.63 2.77
CA THR A 97 -11.41 -0.95 4.16
C THR A 97 -12.01 -2.35 4.23
N LYS A 98 -11.72 -3.07 5.32
CA LYS A 98 -12.34 -4.37 5.58
C LYS A 98 -13.86 -4.25 5.67
N ASP A 99 -14.57 -5.24 5.16
CA ASP A 99 -15.99 -5.42 5.49
C ASP A 99 -16.10 -6.03 6.89
N TYR A 100 -17.31 -5.99 7.46
CA TYR A 100 -17.52 -6.41 8.86
C TYR A 100 -17.15 -7.88 9.11
N ASP A 101 -17.32 -8.75 8.14
CA ASP A 101 -16.98 -10.17 8.20
C ASP A 101 -15.48 -10.47 7.98
N GLU A 102 -14.71 -9.49 7.51
CA GLU A 102 -13.26 -9.56 7.35
C GLU A 102 -12.51 -9.05 8.59
N ILE A 103 -13.22 -8.45 9.58
CA ILE A 103 -12.60 -7.93 10.79
C ILE A 103 -12.40 -9.07 11.79
N GLU A 104 -11.14 -9.35 12.10
CA GLU A 104 -10.75 -10.35 13.07
C GLU A 104 -10.24 -9.69 14.38
N GLY A 105 -10.49 -10.38 15.50
CA GLY A 105 -10.02 -9.94 16.82
C GLY A 105 -10.85 -8.80 17.43
N THR A 106 -10.41 -8.35 18.59
CA THR A 106 -11.03 -7.27 19.37
C THR A 106 -9.98 -6.21 19.69
N TRP A 107 -10.40 -4.98 19.78
CA TRP A 107 -9.49 -3.88 20.18
C TRP A 107 -8.79 -4.17 21.51
N GLY A 108 -7.46 -4.15 21.47
CA GLY A 108 -6.60 -4.38 22.65
C GLY A 108 -6.15 -5.84 22.81
N ASP A 109 -6.63 -6.79 22.02
CA ASP A 109 -6.20 -8.19 22.09
C ASP A 109 -4.74 -8.39 21.64
N THR A 110 -4.23 -7.48 20.80
CA THR A 110 -2.91 -7.58 20.20
C THR A 110 -1.95 -6.54 20.77
N VAL A 111 -0.77 -6.98 21.17
CA VAL A 111 0.35 -6.15 21.64
C VAL A 111 1.56 -6.40 20.75
N TYR A 112 2.32 -5.34 20.48
CA TYR A 112 3.52 -5.39 19.66
C TYR A 112 4.74 -5.02 20.51
N GLU A 113 5.73 -5.91 20.56
CA GLU A 113 6.97 -5.69 21.29
C GLU A 113 8.14 -5.49 20.32
N PRO A 114 8.84 -4.35 20.36
CA PRO A 114 10.01 -4.10 19.52
C PRO A 114 11.14 -5.11 19.80
N GLN A 115 11.75 -5.64 18.72
CA GLN A 115 12.85 -6.60 18.81
C GLN A 115 14.15 -6.06 18.22
N GLY A 116 14.11 -5.00 17.41
CA GLY A 116 15.28 -4.41 16.76
C GLY A 116 14.99 -4.10 15.30
N ILE A 117 16.04 -4.05 14.48
CA ILE A 117 15.97 -3.74 13.05
C ILE A 117 16.53 -4.92 12.28
N ALA A 118 15.90 -5.24 11.15
CA ALA A 118 16.43 -6.21 10.20
C ALA A 118 16.31 -5.72 8.76
N LYS A 119 17.18 -6.25 7.90
CA LYS A 119 17.06 -6.23 6.45
C LYS A 119 16.95 -7.67 5.98
N ILE A 120 15.94 -7.95 5.18
CA ILE A 120 15.60 -9.30 4.74
C ILE A 120 15.37 -9.36 3.24
N GLU A 121 15.54 -10.56 2.67
CA GLU A 121 14.94 -10.98 1.42
C GLU A 121 13.86 -12.00 1.70
N CYS A 122 12.76 -11.97 0.94
CA CYS A 122 11.66 -12.93 1.11
C CYS A 122 10.77 -12.97 -0.12
N ASP A 123 9.89 -13.98 -0.16
CA ASP A 123 8.84 -14.13 -1.17
C ASP A 123 7.50 -13.66 -0.61
N ILE A 124 6.73 -12.92 -1.42
CA ILE A 124 5.37 -12.51 -1.08
C ILE A 124 4.41 -13.67 -1.37
N VAL A 125 3.82 -14.22 -0.33
CA VAL A 125 2.79 -15.29 -0.43
C VAL A 125 1.43 -14.68 -0.72
N SER A 126 1.09 -13.60 -0.02
CA SER A 126 -0.19 -12.92 -0.18
C SER A 126 -0.06 -11.41 0.03
N ALA A 127 -0.58 -10.66 -0.94
CA ALA A 127 -0.77 -9.22 -0.90
C ALA A 127 -2.27 -8.86 -0.78
N LEU A 128 -3.11 -9.75 -0.22
CA LEU A 128 -4.54 -9.48 -0.06
C LEU A 128 -4.78 -8.23 0.79
N GLY A 129 -4.03 -8.06 1.86
CA GLY A 129 -4.07 -6.90 2.76
C GLY A 129 -3.19 -5.73 2.32
N ALA A 130 -2.66 -5.72 1.10
CA ALA A 130 -1.68 -4.72 0.65
C ALA A 130 -2.19 -3.27 0.67
N PHE A 131 -3.50 -3.07 0.57
CA PHE A 131 -4.13 -1.75 0.64
C PHE A 131 -4.92 -1.52 1.94
N ASP A 132 -4.88 -2.47 2.88
CA ASP A 132 -5.47 -2.28 4.21
C ASP A 132 -4.69 -1.23 5.02
N ASN A 133 -5.17 -0.85 6.18
CA ASN A 133 -4.47 0.06 7.08
C ASN A 133 -4.35 -0.55 8.49
N PRO A 134 -3.15 -1.03 8.85
CA PRO A 134 -1.90 -1.04 8.09
C PRO A 134 -1.93 -2.00 6.90
N SER A 135 -1.12 -1.68 5.86
CA SER A 135 -0.87 -2.62 4.76
C SER A 135 -0.19 -3.88 5.29
N LEU A 136 -0.60 -5.04 4.78
CA LEU A 136 -0.11 -6.33 5.23
C LEU A 136 0.23 -7.23 4.05
N TYR A 137 1.43 -7.83 4.12
CA TYR A 137 1.94 -8.83 3.17
C TYR A 137 2.37 -10.07 3.95
N THR A 138 1.81 -11.23 3.62
CA THR A 138 2.29 -12.51 4.15
C THR A 138 3.51 -12.95 3.37
N ILE A 139 4.55 -13.42 4.06
CA ILE A 139 5.85 -13.75 3.47
C ILE A 139 6.30 -15.16 3.82
N GLU A 140 7.17 -15.72 2.96
CA GLU A 140 7.89 -16.95 3.20
C GLU A 140 9.33 -16.87 2.65
N ASN A 141 10.12 -17.94 2.84
CA ASN A 141 11.51 -18.03 2.35
C ASN A 141 12.38 -16.84 2.80
N VAL A 142 12.22 -16.46 4.07
CA VAL A 142 12.90 -15.30 4.65
C VAL A 142 14.38 -15.57 4.84
N GLU A 143 15.24 -14.75 4.23
CA GLU A 143 16.68 -14.69 4.49
C GLU A 143 17.01 -13.37 5.18
N VAL A 144 17.61 -13.43 6.35
CA VAL A 144 18.06 -12.23 7.07
C VAL A 144 19.44 -11.82 6.56
N LEU A 145 19.54 -10.65 5.93
CA LEU A 145 20.76 -10.10 5.39
C LEU A 145 21.56 -9.30 6.42
N GLU A 146 20.83 -8.57 7.27
CA GLU A 146 21.41 -7.70 8.30
C GLU A 146 20.49 -7.61 9.52
N GLY A 147 21.05 -7.44 10.72
CA GLY A 147 20.29 -7.10 11.94
C GLY A 147 19.85 -8.31 12.76
N VAL A 148 18.65 -8.22 13.37
CA VAL A 148 18.12 -9.26 14.24
C VAL A 148 17.46 -10.39 13.43
N GLU A 149 17.59 -11.62 13.92
CA GLU A 149 17.07 -12.83 13.25
C GLU A 149 15.89 -13.39 14.03
N PHE A 150 14.72 -13.41 13.40
CA PHE A 150 13.49 -13.97 13.92
C PHE A 150 12.69 -14.63 12.79
N PRO A 151 11.81 -15.61 13.08
CA PRO A 151 10.95 -16.27 12.09
C PRO A 151 9.81 -15.32 11.67
N LEU A 152 10.12 -14.36 10.79
CA LEU A 152 9.17 -13.38 10.30
C LEU A 152 8.11 -14.03 9.41
N LYS A 153 6.85 -13.60 9.56
CA LYS A 153 5.71 -14.07 8.77
C LYS A 153 5.04 -12.96 7.96
N GLU A 154 5.30 -11.69 8.30
CA GLU A 154 4.61 -10.55 7.69
C GLU A 154 5.56 -9.39 7.47
N VAL A 155 5.33 -8.66 6.37
CA VAL A 155 5.75 -7.27 6.18
C VAL A 155 4.53 -6.39 6.34
N VAL A 156 4.65 -5.35 7.15
CA VAL A 156 3.55 -4.42 7.47
C VAL A 156 3.99 -2.99 7.21
N SER A 157 3.10 -2.14 6.71
CA SER A 157 3.38 -0.71 6.53
C SER A 157 2.24 0.17 7.00
N PHE A 158 2.58 1.28 7.64
CA PHE A 158 1.64 2.33 8.06
C PHE A 158 1.62 3.52 7.10
N THR A 159 2.35 3.45 5.99
CA THR A 159 2.43 4.54 5.00
C THR A 159 1.88 4.11 3.65
N HIS A 160 1.25 5.05 2.96
CA HIS A 160 0.76 4.82 1.59
C HIS A 160 1.89 4.54 0.58
N THR A 161 3.13 4.90 0.92
CA THR A 161 4.29 4.65 0.05
C THR A 161 4.44 3.17 -0.24
N TYR A 162 4.30 2.31 0.77
CA TYR A 162 4.49 0.86 0.63
C TYR A 162 3.18 0.07 0.53
N ALA A 163 2.02 0.75 0.56
CA ALA A 163 0.73 0.13 0.33
C ALA A 163 0.57 -0.27 -1.15
N GLY A 164 0.20 -1.52 -1.42
CA GLY A 164 -0.03 -2.02 -2.79
C GLY A 164 1.22 -2.07 -3.67
N GLU A 165 2.42 -2.00 -3.10
CA GLU A 165 3.67 -1.87 -3.84
C GLU A 165 4.09 -3.17 -4.53
N VAL A 166 3.85 -4.28 -3.87
CA VAL A 166 4.22 -5.63 -4.36
C VAL A 166 3.01 -6.55 -4.42
N VAL A 167 3.11 -7.64 -5.18
CA VAL A 167 2.03 -8.60 -5.42
C VAL A 167 2.47 -10.03 -5.09
N ASP A 168 1.50 -10.95 -5.07
CA ASP A 168 1.71 -12.37 -4.81
C ASP A 168 2.78 -12.96 -5.75
N GLY A 169 3.72 -13.74 -5.20
CA GLY A 169 4.78 -14.45 -5.92
C GLY A 169 6.03 -13.61 -6.21
N GLU A 170 6.09 -12.37 -5.80
CA GLU A 170 7.28 -11.53 -6.00
C GLU A 170 8.33 -11.74 -4.94
N HIS A 171 9.62 -11.65 -5.37
CA HIS A 171 10.78 -11.67 -4.49
C HIS A 171 11.22 -10.24 -4.15
N VAL A 172 11.32 -9.94 -2.86
CA VAL A 172 11.47 -8.58 -2.36
C VAL A 172 12.61 -8.45 -1.37
N ILE A 173 13.08 -7.21 -1.20
CA ILE A 173 13.93 -6.79 -0.09
C ILE A 173 13.11 -5.85 0.79
N ALA A 174 13.14 -6.09 2.11
CA ALA A 174 12.54 -5.21 3.10
C ALA A 174 13.55 -4.86 4.19
N LYS A 175 13.53 -3.60 4.64
CA LYS A 175 14.29 -3.14 5.80
C LYS A 175 13.38 -2.35 6.72
N GLY A 176 13.37 -2.70 8.01
CA GLY A 176 12.48 -2.05 8.96
C GLY A 176 12.61 -2.58 10.38
N LYS A 177 11.66 -2.21 11.21
CA LYS A 177 11.61 -2.60 12.62
C LYS A 177 10.97 -3.96 12.77
N VAL A 178 11.63 -4.85 13.49
CA VAL A 178 11.08 -6.16 13.85
C VAL A 178 10.28 -6.04 15.12
N GLU A 179 9.07 -6.59 15.09
CA GLU A 179 8.16 -6.65 16.22
C GLU A 179 7.70 -8.08 16.46
N LYS A 180 7.59 -8.45 17.73
CA LYS A 180 6.90 -9.63 18.18
C LYS A 180 5.43 -9.31 18.35
N VAL A 181 4.58 -10.13 17.77
CA VAL A 181 3.11 -10.02 17.88
C VAL A 181 2.63 -10.94 18.98
N ILE A 182 1.90 -10.40 19.94
CA ILE A 182 1.33 -11.11 21.08
C ILE A 182 -0.19 -10.94 21.01
N ILE A 183 -0.91 -12.06 20.90
CA ILE A 183 -2.37 -12.10 20.81
C ILE A 183 -2.93 -12.72 22.09
N ASN A 184 -3.81 -12.02 22.80
CA ASN A 184 -4.41 -12.47 24.05
C ASN A 184 -3.36 -12.93 25.09
N GLY A 185 -2.22 -12.20 25.15
CA GLY A 185 -1.13 -12.49 26.08
C GLY A 185 -0.27 -13.72 25.74
N LYS A 186 -0.40 -14.25 24.54
CA LYS A 186 0.43 -15.37 24.03
C LYS A 186 1.24 -14.90 22.82
N ASP A 187 2.49 -15.34 22.78
CA ASP A 187 3.35 -15.14 21.60
C ASP A 187 2.73 -15.82 20.38
N ASP A 188 2.56 -15.06 19.30
CA ASP A 188 1.96 -15.56 18.08
C ASP A 188 2.98 -15.66 16.94
N HIS A 189 3.53 -14.55 16.48
CA HIS A 189 4.52 -14.52 15.40
C HIS A 189 5.41 -13.27 15.48
N TYR A 190 6.30 -13.11 14.49
CA TYR A 190 7.10 -11.91 14.29
C TYR A 190 6.79 -11.28 12.95
N ARG A 191 6.86 -9.94 12.91
CA ARG A 191 6.65 -9.15 11.71
C ARG A 191 7.77 -8.12 11.52
N ILE A 192 7.96 -7.65 10.29
CA ILE A 192 8.79 -6.49 10.00
C ILE A 192 7.90 -5.33 9.57
N VAL A 193 8.13 -4.16 10.16
CA VAL A 193 7.37 -2.93 9.89
C VAL A 193 8.25 -1.99 9.09
N VAL A 194 7.78 -1.60 7.91
CA VAL A 194 8.42 -0.64 7.01
C VAL A 194 7.57 0.63 6.91
N GLY A 195 8.20 1.80 6.80
CA GLY A 195 7.45 3.05 6.79
C GLY A 195 6.61 3.22 8.05
N THR A 196 7.22 3.13 9.22
CA THR A 196 6.54 3.28 10.53
C THR A 196 5.90 4.65 10.69
N THR A 197 6.50 5.68 10.09
CA THR A 197 5.95 7.02 9.94
C THR A 197 6.29 7.57 8.55
N ARG A 198 5.70 8.71 8.19
CA ARG A 198 6.03 9.38 6.91
C ARG A 198 7.47 9.88 6.85
N GLU A 199 8.05 10.17 8.00
CA GLU A 199 9.41 10.68 8.17
C GLU A 199 10.43 9.58 8.43
N ALA A 200 10.01 8.31 8.41
CA ALA A 200 10.93 7.17 8.58
C ALA A 200 11.95 7.15 7.45
N ILE A 201 13.21 7.00 7.81
CA ILE A 201 14.34 6.87 6.90
C ILE A 201 14.95 5.48 7.03
N ASP A 202 15.53 4.97 5.94
CA ASP A 202 16.19 3.66 5.89
C ASP A 202 15.22 2.50 6.24
N GLU A 203 13.93 2.73 6.00
CA GLU A 203 12.86 1.71 6.06
C GLU A 203 12.24 1.59 4.67
N TYR A 204 12.20 0.39 4.09
CA TYR A 204 11.67 0.19 2.74
C TYR A 204 11.19 -1.24 2.49
N LEU A 205 10.31 -1.36 1.49
CA LEU A 205 9.92 -2.60 0.82
C LEU A 205 10.08 -2.35 -0.68
N LYS A 206 10.78 -3.22 -1.40
CA LYS A 206 10.91 -3.13 -2.86
C LYS A 206 11.26 -4.47 -3.49
N LEU A 207 11.04 -4.59 -4.79
CA LEU A 207 11.52 -5.74 -5.54
C LEU A 207 13.03 -5.90 -5.41
N LYS A 208 13.50 -7.14 -5.31
CA LYS A 208 14.95 -7.43 -5.31
C LYS A 208 15.61 -6.97 -6.59
N GLU A 209 14.98 -7.23 -7.73
CA GLU A 209 15.40 -6.72 -9.03
C GLU A 209 14.64 -5.43 -9.30
N SER A 210 15.39 -4.32 -9.46
CA SER A 210 14.77 -3.02 -9.75
C SER A 210 13.93 -3.10 -11.03
N PRO A 211 12.70 -2.58 -11.01
CA PRO A 211 11.83 -2.55 -12.19
C PRO A 211 12.20 -1.44 -13.19
N ALA A 212 13.15 -0.57 -12.86
CA ALA A 212 13.54 0.62 -13.62
C ALA A 212 15.00 0.54 -14.07
#